data_8e3575f8566bacfc0879195004163c40
#
_entry.id   8e3575f8566bacfc0879195004163c40
#
_cell.length_a   1.000
_cell.length_b   1.000
_cell.length_c   1.000
_cell.angle_alpha   90.00
_cell.angle_beta   90.00
_cell.angle_gamma   90.00
#
_symmetry.space_group_name_H-M   'P 1'
#
loop_
_entity.id
_entity.type
_entity.pdbx_description
1 polymer ?
#
loop_
_entity_poly.entity_id
_entity_poly.type
_entity_poly.pdbx_seq_one_letter_code
_entity_poly.pdbx_strand_id
1 'polypeptide(L)'
;MGKEISINGYQLEICSNSPQSALYAAQGGATRVEFCQNLENGGTTPSYGQIVQVRKLIDIGIHVLIRPRAGDFVYSDLEFEEMLVDIQFCKDAGCDGVVIGILNIDGTVDVERTKALIEAARPMQVTFHRAFDKCASPITSLAVLIELGIDRLLTSGMQDEAVDGIELLKQLVEYAEGKIVIMPGAAVDSSNIAMILNTTGAIAIHSSAKETIVSSMSYDRTEVTSMNESIYSTSKEKVHQLVDILKKQ
;
A
#
# COMPACT_ATOMS: atom_id res chain seq x y z
N MET A 1 -9.32 -13.14 -13.30
CA MET A 1 -8.03 -12.54 -12.97
C MET A 1 -7.65 -11.60 -14.10
N GLY A 2 -7.65 -10.30 -13.85
CA GLY A 2 -7.13 -9.32 -14.79
C GLY A 2 -5.65 -9.57 -15.05
N LYS A 3 -5.20 -9.28 -16.29
CA LYS A 3 -3.78 -9.39 -16.64
C LYS A 3 -3.01 -8.36 -15.81
N GLU A 4 -2.05 -8.77 -15.00
CA GLU A 4 -1.21 -7.82 -14.27
C GLU A 4 -0.51 -6.89 -15.28
N ILE A 5 -0.76 -5.60 -15.12
CA ILE A 5 -0.15 -4.57 -15.97
C ILE A 5 1.28 -4.34 -15.43
N SER A 6 2.25 -4.24 -16.32
CA SER A 6 3.64 -3.89 -15.97
C SER A 6 4.20 -2.86 -16.94
N ILE A 7 5.20 -2.11 -16.48
CA ILE A 7 5.97 -1.11 -17.23
C ILE A 7 7.38 -1.66 -17.35
N ASN A 8 7.76 -2.15 -18.51
CA ASN A 8 9.06 -2.78 -18.75
C ASN A 8 9.43 -3.88 -17.71
N GLY A 9 8.43 -4.68 -17.29
CA GLY A 9 8.59 -5.73 -16.30
C GLY A 9 8.38 -5.27 -14.84
N TYR A 10 8.28 -3.97 -14.58
CA TYR A 10 8.06 -3.42 -13.25
C TYR A 10 6.59 -3.13 -12.95
N GLN A 11 6.20 -3.24 -11.69
CA GLN A 11 4.89 -2.85 -11.18
C GLN A 11 5.02 -1.57 -10.35
N LEU A 12 4.23 -0.55 -10.68
CA LEU A 12 4.13 0.71 -9.94
C LEU A 12 2.79 0.77 -9.22
N GLU A 13 2.83 0.71 -7.90
CA GLU A 13 1.68 0.94 -7.03
C GLU A 13 1.70 2.38 -6.51
N ILE A 14 0.57 3.08 -6.64
CA ILE A 14 0.40 4.43 -6.08
C ILE A 14 -0.61 4.40 -4.94
N CYS A 15 -0.17 4.85 -3.76
CA CYS A 15 -1.04 5.09 -2.62
C CYS A 15 -1.96 6.28 -2.91
N SER A 16 -3.27 6.04 -2.90
CA SER A 16 -4.30 7.00 -3.29
C SER A 16 -5.34 7.15 -2.19
N ASN A 17 -5.55 8.38 -1.71
CA ASN A 17 -6.40 8.68 -0.56
C ASN A 17 -7.79 9.24 -0.93
N SER A 18 -8.13 9.24 -2.21
CA SER A 18 -9.41 9.72 -2.71
C SER A 18 -9.70 9.17 -4.11
N PRO A 19 -10.96 9.17 -4.57
CA PRO A 19 -11.28 8.81 -5.96
C PRO A 19 -10.54 9.67 -7.00
N GLN A 20 -10.32 10.95 -6.71
CA GLN A 20 -9.56 11.83 -7.60
C GLN A 20 -8.07 11.44 -7.64
N SER A 21 -7.47 11.09 -6.49
CA SER A 21 -6.09 10.59 -6.43
C SER A 21 -5.92 9.28 -7.21
N ALA A 22 -6.86 8.34 -7.09
CA ALA A 22 -6.86 7.09 -7.84
C ALA A 22 -6.97 7.33 -9.36
N LEU A 23 -7.82 8.28 -9.78
CA LEU A 23 -7.94 8.67 -11.18
C LEU A 23 -6.63 9.29 -11.71
N TYR A 24 -5.99 10.16 -10.94
CA TYR A 24 -4.69 10.75 -11.33
C TYR A 24 -3.57 9.70 -11.39
N ALA A 25 -3.55 8.74 -10.47
CA ALA A 25 -2.62 7.62 -10.53
C ALA A 25 -2.78 6.81 -11.83
N ALA A 26 -4.02 6.44 -12.17
CA ALA A 26 -4.31 5.71 -13.41
C ALA A 26 -3.94 6.53 -14.67
N GLN A 27 -4.30 7.81 -14.72
CA GLN A 27 -3.96 8.71 -15.82
C GLN A 27 -2.46 8.97 -15.94
N GLY A 28 -1.71 8.91 -14.84
CA GLY A 28 -0.25 9.01 -14.81
C GLY A 28 0.45 7.74 -15.29
N GLY A 29 -0.27 6.64 -15.44
CA GLY A 29 0.23 5.37 -15.95
C GLY A 29 0.67 4.38 -14.86
N ALA A 30 0.19 4.53 -13.62
CA ALA A 30 0.37 3.52 -12.58
C ALA A 30 -0.21 2.17 -13.01
N THR A 31 0.37 1.07 -12.53
CA THR A 31 -0.14 -0.28 -12.84
C THR A 31 -1.25 -0.70 -11.90
N ARG A 32 -1.29 -0.12 -10.69
CA ARG A 32 -2.33 -0.35 -9.67
C ARG A 32 -2.32 0.76 -8.62
N VAL A 33 -3.35 0.81 -7.82
CA VAL A 33 -3.44 1.69 -6.65
C VAL A 33 -3.58 0.88 -5.37
N GLU A 34 -2.90 1.31 -4.31
CA GLU A 34 -3.33 1.05 -2.94
C GLU A 34 -4.33 2.12 -2.55
N PHE A 35 -5.56 1.73 -2.30
CA PHE A 35 -6.62 2.69 -2.01
C PHE A 35 -6.89 2.76 -0.50
N CYS A 36 -6.67 3.92 0.08
CA CYS A 36 -6.83 4.19 1.50
C CYS A 36 -7.52 5.54 1.72
N GLN A 37 -7.70 5.92 2.97
CA GLN A 37 -7.93 7.31 3.41
C GLN A 37 -7.07 7.61 4.64
N ASN A 38 -7.13 8.81 5.19
CA ASN A 38 -6.41 9.20 6.41
C ASN A 38 -4.88 8.95 6.27
N LEU A 39 -4.34 9.41 5.14
CA LEU A 39 -2.93 9.15 4.76
C LEU A 39 -1.92 9.76 5.73
N GLU A 40 -2.26 10.86 6.38
CA GLU A 40 -1.48 11.54 7.43
C GLU A 40 -1.22 10.66 8.65
N ASN A 41 -2.09 9.67 8.90
CA ASN A 41 -1.96 8.69 9.98
C ASN A 41 -1.51 7.30 9.48
N GLY A 42 -0.91 7.24 8.29
CA GLY A 42 -0.42 6.01 7.68
C GLY A 42 -1.49 5.18 6.96
N GLY A 43 -2.66 5.78 6.70
CA GLY A 43 -3.77 5.15 6.00
C GLY A 43 -4.69 4.32 6.91
N THR A 44 -5.98 4.37 6.61
CA THR A 44 -7.03 3.50 7.17
C THR A 44 -7.97 3.03 6.07
N THR A 45 -8.86 2.08 6.37
CA THR A 45 -9.85 1.59 5.40
C THR A 45 -10.68 2.75 4.86
N PRO A 46 -10.82 2.90 3.52
CA PRO A 46 -11.67 3.92 2.92
C PRO A 46 -13.15 3.56 3.06
N SER A 47 -14.00 4.58 2.94
CA SER A 47 -15.44 4.34 3.02
C SER A 47 -15.96 3.50 1.84
N TYR A 48 -17.06 2.80 2.08
CA TYR A 48 -17.83 2.05 1.07
C TYR A 48 -18.07 2.87 -0.21
N GLY A 49 -18.56 4.11 -0.06
CA GLY A 49 -18.85 4.99 -1.19
C GLY A 49 -17.61 5.33 -2.02
N GLN A 50 -16.46 5.51 -1.39
CA GLN A 50 -15.19 5.78 -2.06
C GLN A 50 -14.73 4.56 -2.87
N ILE A 51 -14.78 3.35 -2.29
CA ILE A 51 -14.39 2.10 -2.98
C ILE A 51 -15.24 1.89 -4.25
N VAL A 52 -16.57 2.02 -4.13
CA VAL A 52 -17.47 1.89 -5.28
C VAL A 52 -17.19 2.94 -6.37
N GLN A 53 -16.89 4.19 -5.97
CA GLN A 53 -16.56 5.25 -6.93
C GLN A 53 -15.25 4.97 -7.65
N VAL A 54 -14.21 4.56 -6.94
CA VAL A 54 -12.91 4.25 -7.56
C VAL A 54 -13.05 3.13 -8.57
N ARG A 55 -13.75 2.04 -8.23
CA ARG A 55 -13.96 0.93 -9.18
C ARG A 55 -14.64 1.35 -10.49
N LYS A 56 -15.51 2.36 -10.44
CA LYS A 56 -16.17 2.91 -11.65
C LYS A 56 -15.27 3.83 -12.48
N LEU A 57 -14.24 4.41 -11.86
CA LEU A 57 -13.42 5.46 -12.48
C LEU A 57 -12.14 4.92 -13.14
N ILE A 58 -11.60 3.78 -12.68
CA ILE A 58 -10.32 3.27 -13.15
C ILE A 58 -10.40 1.78 -13.50
N ASP A 59 -9.60 1.36 -14.48
CA ASP A 59 -9.51 -0.03 -14.94
C ASP A 59 -8.24 -0.75 -14.47
N ILE A 60 -7.30 -0.04 -13.81
CA ILE A 60 -6.10 -0.65 -13.21
C ILE A 60 -6.45 -1.35 -11.89
N GLY A 61 -5.54 -2.16 -11.37
CA GLY A 61 -5.74 -2.90 -10.12
C GLY A 61 -6.04 -2.00 -8.93
N ILE A 62 -7.05 -2.38 -8.13
CA ILE A 62 -7.42 -1.68 -6.89
C ILE A 62 -7.18 -2.62 -5.73
N HIS A 63 -6.20 -2.27 -4.87
CA HIS A 63 -5.89 -2.96 -3.64
C HIS A 63 -6.30 -2.07 -2.46
N VAL A 64 -7.31 -2.50 -1.70
CA VAL A 64 -7.90 -1.68 -0.64
C VAL A 64 -7.19 -1.95 0.68
N LEU A 65 -6.76 -0.88 1.35
CA LEU A 65 -6.20 -0.99 2.69
C LEU A 65 -7.29 -1.37 3.70
N ILE A 66 -7.08 -2.48 4.38
CA ILE A 66 -7.95 -2.98 5.47
C ILE A 66 -7.24 -2.73 6.79
N ARG A 67 -7.49 -1.57 7.38
CA ARG A 67 -6.89 -1.11 8.62
C ARG A 67 -7.90 -0.26 9.38
N PRO A 68 -8.54 -0.80 10.43
CA PRO A 68 -9.68 -0.16 11.10
C PRO A 68 -9.30 1.17 11.78
N ARG A 69 -8.08 1.30 12.24
CA ARG A 69 -7.59 2.51 12.94
C ARG A 69 -6.10 2.78 12.68
N ALA A 70 -5.68 3.99 12.95
CA ALA A 70 -4.28 4.36 13.10
C ALA A 70 -3.64 3.75 14.38
N GLY A 71 -2.33 3.94 14.55
CA GLY A 71 -1.56 3.43 15.68
C GLY A 71 -0.90 2.09 15.37
N ASP A 72 -0.91 1.18 16.33
CA ASP A 72 -0.29 -0.14 16.23
C ASP A 72 -1.08 -1.12 15.35
N PHE A 73 -0.63 -2.36 15.33
CA PHE A 73 -1.20 -3.43 14.50
C PHE A 73 -1.69 -4.63 15.33
N VAL A 74 -1.96 -4.41 16.62
CA VAL A 74 -2.55 -5.40 17.52
C VAL A 74 -4.02 -5.04 17.69
N TYR A 75 -4.91 -5.82 17.08
CA TYR A 75 -6.33 -5.50 17.01
C TYR A 75 -7.15 -6.32 18.00
N SER A 76 -8.23 -5.72 18.53
CA SER A 76 -9.27 -6.42 19.30
C SER A 76 -10.08 -7.38 18.42
N ASP A 77 -10.90 -8.24 19.05
CA ASP A 77 -11.78 -9.15 18.30
C ASP A 77 -12.79 -8.36 17.45
N LEU A 78 -13.32 -7.24 17.95
CA LEU A 78 -14.26 -6.40 17.19
C LEU A 78 -13.59 -5.74 15.98
N GLU A 79 -12.36 -5.23 16.11
CA GLU A 79 -11.60 -4.69 14.98
C GLU A 79 -11.28 -5.77 13.95
N PHE A 80 -10.99 -6.99 14.39
CA PHE A 80 -10.77 -8.12 13.50
C PHE A 80 -12.04 -8.52 12.72
N GLU A 81 -13.20 -8.56 13.40
CA GLU A 81 -14.49 -8.78 12.74
C GLU A 81 -14.82 -7.69 11.71
N GLU A 82 -14.53 -6.42 12.03
CA GLU A 82 -14.65 -5.30 11.10
C GLU A 82 -13.79 -5.53 9.84
N MET A 83 -12.53 -5.96 10.01
CA MET A 83 -11.62 -6.25 8.89
C MET A 83 -12.19 -7.35 7.97
N LEU A 84 -12.80 -8.40 8.53
CA LEU A 84 -13.43 -9.46 7.73
C LEU A 84 -14.62 -8.95 6.90
N VAL A 85 -15.45 -8.08 7.50
CA VAL A 85 -16.59 -7.44 6.81
C VAL A 85 -16.10 -6.54 5.67
N ASP A 86 -15.07 -5.73 5.91
CA ASP A 86 -14.47 -4.85 4.91
C ASP A 86 -13.88 -5.64 3.73
N ILE A 87 -13.20 -6.77 4.00
CA ILE A 87 -12.68 -7.68 2.96
C ILE A 87 -13.81 -8.24 2.10
N GLN A 88 -14.88 -8.73 2.74
CA GLN A 88 -16.04 -9.26 2.00
C GLN A 88 -16.66 -8.17 1.11
N PHE A 89 -16.77 -6.95 1.64
CA PHE A 89 -17.27 -5.83 0.86
C PHE A 89 -16.36 -5.49 -0.35
N CYS A 90 -15.04 -5.46 -0.17
CA CYS A 90 -14.10 -5.23 -1.28
C CYS A 90 -14.25 -6.29 -2.38
N LYS A 91 -14.47 -7.54 -2.00
CA LYS A 91 -14.71 -8.66 -2.92
C LYS A 91 -16.00 -8.46 -3.72
N ASP A 92 -17.09 -8.08 -3.06
CA ASP A 92 -18.38 -7.83 -3.69
C ASP A 92 -18.36 -6.59 -4.59
N ALA A 93 -17.55 -5.60 -4.24
CA ALA A 93 -17.31 -4.39 -5.05
C ALA A 93 -16.42 -4.64 -6.28
N GLY A 94 -15.82 -5.83 -6.42
CA GLY A 94 -14.95 -6.19 -7.55
C GLY A 94 -13.56 -5.57 -7.47
N CYS A 95 -13.03 -5.42 -6.26
CA CYS A 95 -11.63 -5.05 -6.05
C CYS A 95 -10.69 -6.19 -6.44
N ASP A 96 -9.46 -5.87 -6.81
CA ASP A 96 -8.46 -6.84 -7.27
C ASP A 96 -7.63 -7.40 -6.12
N GLY A 97 -7.55 -6.68 -5.00
CA GLY A 97 -6.80 -7.09 -3.83
C GLY A 97 -7.15 -6.31 -2.58
N VAL A 98 -6.58 -6.77 -1.46
CA VAL A 98 -6.60 -6.11 -0.17
C VAL A 98 -5.20 -6.01 0.42
N VAL A 99 -5.00 -5.02 1.28
CA VAL A 99 -3.73 -4.76 1.97
C VAL A 99 -3.99 -4.86 3.45
N ILE A 100 -3.35 -5.80 4.12
CA ILE A 100 -3.57 -6.17 5.52
C ILE A 100 -2.27 -6.18 6.31
N GLY A 101 -2.35 -6.25 7.64
CA GLY A 101 -1.19 -6.49 8.50
C GLY A 101 -1.60 -6.52 9.95
N ILE A 102 -1.35 -7.64 10.59
CA ILE A 102 -1.72 -7.91 11.99
C ILE A 102 -0.52 -8.52 12.71
N LEU A 103 -0.24 -8.01 13.90
CA LEU A 103 0.85 -8.47 14.75
C LEU A 103 0.32 -8.88 16.13
N ASN A 104 1.04 -9.77 16.76
CA ASN A 104 0.93 -10.06 18.18
C ASN A 104 1.62 -8.98 19.02
N ILE A 105 1.34 -8.96 20.32
CA ILE A 105 1.93 -8.00 21.28
C ILE A 105 3.46 -8.10 21.39
N ASP A 106 4.04 -9.23 20.99
CA ASP A 106 5.49 -9.48 20.97
C ASP A 106 6.14 -9.10 19.63
N GLY A 107 5.37 -8.56 18.68
CA GLY A 107 5.83 -8.17 17.36
C GLY A 107 5.95 -9.32 16.35
N THR A 108 5.50 -10.52 16.68
CA THR A 108 5.37 -11.61 15.69
C THR A 108 4.13 -11.41 14.83
N VAL A 109 4.11 -12.00 13.63
CA VAL A 109 2.90 -12.03 12.80
C VAL A 109 1.81 -12.85 13.49
N ASP A 110 0.59 -12.32 13.62
CA ASP A 110 -0.57 -13.09 14.06
C ASP A 110 -0.98 -14.07 12.95
N VAL A 111 -0.48 -15.28 13.04
CA VAL A 111 -0.62 -16.31 12.01
C VAL A 111 -2.08 -16.71 11.80
N GLU A 112 -2.82 -16.90 12.89
CA GLU A 112 -4.20 -17.39 12.81
C GLU A 112 -5.12 -16.36 12.19
N ARG A 113 -5.06 -15.11 12.64
CA ARG A 113 -5.87 -14.04 12.09
C ARG A 113 -5.45 -13.66 10.68
N THR A 114 -4.13 -13.61 10.39
CA THR A 114 -3.64 -13.36 9.03
C THR A 114 -4.15 -14.42 8.06
N LYS A 115 -4.11 -15.71 8.44
CA LYS A 115 -4.65 -16.80 7.62
C LYS A 115 -6.14 -16.63 7.34
N ALA A 116 -6.93 -16.30 8.37
CA ALA A 116 -8.37 -16.07 8.21
C ALA A 116 -8.68 -14.91 7.27
N LEU A 117 -7.91 -13.79 7.34
CA LEU A 117 -8.05 -12.66 6.41
C LEU A 117 -7.69 -13.06 4.97
N ILE A 118 -6.64 -13.87 4.77
CA ILE A 118 -6.28 -14.40 3.44
C ILE A 118 -7.40 -15.27 2.89
N GLU A 119 -7.95 -16.19 3.67
CA GLU A 119 -9.04 -17.07 3.24
C GLU A 119 -10.30 -16.27 2.86
N ALA A 120 -10.66 -15.26 3.64
CA ALA A 120 -11.77 -14.35 3.33
C ALA A 120 -11.53 -13.56 2.03
N ALA A 121 -10.28 -13.11 1.80
CA ALA A 121 -9.93 -12.31 0.63
C ALA A 121 -9.94 -13.11 -0.69
N ARG A 122 -9.58 -14.39 -0.67
CA ARG A 122 -9.44 -15.17 -1.92
C ARG A 122 -10.73 -15.17 -2.77
N PRO A 123 -10.66 -15.01 -4.09
CA PRO A 123 -9.46 -15.07 -4.95
C PRO A 123 -8.74 -13.72 -5.16
N MET A 124 -9.08 -12.65 -4.44
CA MET A 124 -8.34 -11.38 -4.49
C MET A 124 -6.88 -11.58 -4.03
N GLN A 125 -5.97 -10.76 -4.54
CA GLN A 125 -4.59 -10.71 -4.08
C GLN A 125 -4.51 -10.13 -2.66
N VAL A 126 -3.51 -10.56 -1.89
CA VAL A 126 -3.29 -10.08 -0.53
C VAL A 126 -1.86 -9.53 -0.39
N THR A 127 -1.77 -8.26 -0.03
CA THR A 127 -0.51 -7.61 0.32
C THR A 127 -0.40 -7.48 1.84
N PHE A 128 0.75 -7.83 2.43
CA PHE A 128 1.04 -7.48 3.82
C PHE A 128 1.74 -6.12 3.84
N HIS A 129 1.20 -5.18 4.60
CA HIS A 129 1.67 -3.80 4.62
C HIS A 129 2.82 -3.56 5.62
N ARG A 130 3.17 -2.29 5.84
CA ARG A 130 4.24 -1.83 6.72
C ARG A 130 4.11 -2.19 8.22
N ALA A 131 3.09 -2.97 8.63
CA ALA A 131 3.14 -3.66 9.91
C ALA A 131 4.41 -4.53 10.03
N PHE A 132 4.89 -5.05 8.89
CA PHE A 132 6.15 -5.74 8.79
C PHE A 132 7.35 -4.92 9.32
N ASP A 133 7.35 -3.62 9.09
CA ASP A 133 8.42 -2.73 9.56
C ASP A 133 8.41 -2.54 11.10
N LYS A 134 7.43 -3.11 11.79
CA LYS A 134 7.31 -3.16 13.26
C LYS A 134 7.45 -4.58 13.82
N CYS A 135 7.71 -5.59 12.98
CA CYS A 135 7.88 -6.96 13.46
C CYS A 135 9.19 -7.17 14.23
N ALA A 136 9.21 -8.15 15.11
CA ALA A 136 10.38 -8.45 15.94
C ALA A 136 11.56 -9.05 15.16
N SER A 137 11.29 -9.80 14.07
CA SER A 137 12.31 -10.46 13.25
C SER A 137 11.90 -10.49 11.78
N PRO A 138 12.55 -9.72 10.89
CA PRO A 138 12.14 -9.60 9.50
C PRO A 138 12.24 -10.91 8.73
N ILE A 139 13.31 -11.67 8.86
CA ILE A 139 13.49 -12.92 8.11
C ILE A 139 12.48 -14.00 8.57
N THR A 140 12.28 -14.12 9.88
CA THR A 140 11.28 -15.05 10.43
C THR A 140 9.86 -14.66 9.99
N SER A 141 9.52 -13.38 10.06
CA SER A 141 8.22 -12.88 9.61
C SER A 141 8.01 -13.08 8.12
N LEU A 142 9.03 -12.85 7.28
CA LEU A 142 8.95 -13.11 5.85
C LEU A 142 8.71 -14.59 5.55
N ALA A 143 9.40 -15.50 6.24
CA ALA A 143 9.19 -16.95 6.09
C ALA A 143 7.73 -17.33 6.41
N VAL A 144 7.18 -16.79 7.50
CA VAL A 144 5.77 -17.00 7.88
C VAL A 144 4.81 -16.47 6.80
N LEU A 145 5.04 -15.27 6.26
CA LEU A 145 4.19 -14.69 5.22
C LEU A 145 4.23 -15.51 3.92
N ILE A 146 5.39 -16.07 3.56
CA ILE A 146 5.53 -16.99 2.42
C ILE A 146 4.71 -18.27 2.65
N GLU A 147 4.81 -18.88 3.84
CA GLU A 147 4.05 -20.08 4.19
C GLU A 147 2.54 -19.85 4.19
N LEU A 148 2.10 -18.66 4.61
CA LEU A 148 0.68 -18.27 4.58
C LEU A 148 0.18 -17.96 3.16
N GLY A 149 1.07 -17.85 2.17
CA GLY A 149 0.69 -17.57 0.78
C GLY A 149 0.28 -16.12 0.54
N ILE A 150 0.91 -15.17 1.22
CA ILE A 150 0.80 -13.73 0.92
C ILE A 150 1.41 -13.47 -0.47
N ASP A 151 0.71 -12.71 -1.31
CA ASP A 151 1.15 -12.45 -2.68
C ASP A 151 2.24 -11.38 -2.72
N ARG A 152 2.21 -10.38 -1.80
CA ARG A 152 3.14 -9.24 -1.79
C ARG A 152 3.41 -8.71 -0.39
N LEU A 153 4.62 -8.20 -0.19
CA LEU A 153 5.06 -7.54 1.03
C LEU A 153 5.46 -6.09 0.71
N LEU A 154 4.77 -5.12 1.30
CA LEU A 154 5.14 -3.71 1.29
C LEU A 154 5.99 -3.41 2.53
N THR A 155 7.22 -2.95 2.34
CA THR A 155 8.15 -2.65 3.44
C THR A 155 9.14 -1.55 3.05
N SER A 156 9.62 -0.81 4.03
CA SER A 156 10.75 0.13 3.90
C SER A 156 12.10 -0.48 4.33
N GLY A 157 12.13 -1.79 4.63
CA GLY A 157 13.31 -2.41 5.22
C GLY A 157 13.50 -2.03 6.69
N MET A 158 12.38 -1.87 7.44
CA MET A 158 12.35 -1.52 8.86
C MET A 158 12.94 -0.14 9.19
N GLN A 159 12.95 0.77 8.22
CA GLN A 159 13.40 2.16 8.37
C GLN A 159 12.25 3.14 8.07
N ASP A 160 12.46 4.41 8.36
CA ASP A 160 11.48 5.44 8.02
C ASP A 160 11.33 5.59 6.50
N GLU A 161 12.43 5.50 5.76
CA GLU A 161 12.48 5.60 4.31
C GLU A 161 13.10 4.34 3.67
N ALA A 162 12.64 3.97 2.47
CA ALA A 162 13.13 2.78 1.75
C ALA A 162 14.63 2.87 1.41
N VAL A 163 15.16 4.07 1.22
CA VAL A 163 16.59 4.31 0.94
C VAL A 163 17.46 3.87 2.11
N ASP A 164 17.02 4.17 3.33
CA ASP A 164 17.75 3.82 4.55
C ASP A 164 17.71 2.33 4.85
N GLY A 165 16.63 1.65 4.40
CA GLY A 165 16.45 0.21 4.58
C GLY A 165 16.95 -0.66 3.41
N ILE A 166 17.71 -0.09 2.47
CA ILE A 166 18.02 -0.72 1.19
C ILE A 166 18.75 -2.06 1.32
N GLU A 167 19.64 -2.20 2.29
CA GLU A 167 20.38 -3.43 2.54
C GLU A 167 19.46 -4.57 3.00
N LEU A 168 18.51 -4.29 3.89
CA LEU A 168 17.52 -5.27 4.30
C LEU A 168 16.54 -5.58 3.15
N LEU A 169 16.11 -4.57 2.40
CA LEU A 169 15.25 -4.77 1.24
C LEU A 169 15.87 -5.74 0.23
N LYS A 170 17.18 -5.59 -0.06
CA LYS A 170 17.92 -6.52 -0.90
C LYS A 170 17.92 -7.94 -0.33
N GLN A 171 18.23 -8.11 0.96
CA GLN A 171 18.20 -9.41 1.62
C GLN A 171 16.81 -10.06 1.57
N LEU A 172 15.74 -9.27 1.74
CA LEU A 172 14.36 -9.76 1.66
C LEU A 172 14.01 -10.24 0.23
N VAL A 173 14.45 -9.51 -0.79
CA VAL A 173 14.27 -9.92 -2.21
C VAL A 173 15.00 -11.22 -2.49
N GLU A 174 16.26 -11.32 -2.06
CA GLU A 174 17.05 -12.55 -2.22
C GLU A 174 16.43 -13.72 -1.48
N TYR A 175 16.00 -13.54 -0.22
CA TYR A 175 15.36 -14.58 0.58
C TYR A 175 14.01 -15.05 0.01
N ALA A 176 13.25 -14.12 -0.56
CA ALA A 176 11.93 -14.39 -1.11
C ALA A 176 11.97 -15.37 -2.30
N GLU A 177 13.06 -15.43 -3.07
CA GLU A 177 13.24 -16.33 -4.23
C GLU A 177 12.03 -16.31 -5.19
N GLY A 178 11.31 -15.18 -5.30
CA GLY A 178 10.11 -15.08 -6.12
C GLY A 178 8.84 -15.72 -5.54
N LYS A 179 8.88 -16.29 -4.34
CA LYS A 179 7.71 -16.90 -3.67
C LYS A 179 6.70 -15.86 -3.18
N ILE A 180 7.15 -14.65 -2.92
CA ILE A 180 6.39 -13.46 -2.58
C ILE A 180 7.05 -12.25 -3.24
N VAL A 181 6.25 -11.30 -3.71
CA VAL A 181 6.79 -10.06 -4.30
C VAL A 181 7.16 -9.07 -3.20
N ILE A 182 8.44 -8.76 -3.06
CA ILE A 182 8.88 -7.67 -2.17
C ILE A 182 8.69 -6.35 -2.90
N MET A 183 7.99 -5.42 -2.28
CA MET A 183 7.66 -4.10 -2.82
C MET A 183 8.19 -3.02 -1.90
N PRO A 184 9.37 -2.43 -2.19
CA PRO A 184 9.89 -1.29 -1.44
C PRO A 184 8.91 -0.11 -1.47
N GLY A 185 8.73 0.56 -0.32
CA GLY A 185 7.90 1.74 -0.18
C GLY A 185 8.35 2.60 1.01
N ALA A 186 7.81 3.78 1.14
CA ALA A 186 8.16 4.90 1.99
C ALA A 186 9.20 5.83 1.36
N ALA A 187 8.80 7.09 1.18
CA ALA A 187 9.58 8.17 0.57
C ALA A 187 10.18 7.84 -0.82
N VAL A 188 9.55 6.93 -1.57
CA VAL A 188 9.96 6.63 -2.95
C VAL A 188 9.44 7.71 -3.90
N ASP A 189 10.36 8.29 -4.67
CA ASP A 189 10.09 9.31 -5.68
C ASP A 189 11.01 9.19 -6.90
N SER A 190 10.95 10.16 -7.83
CA SER A 190 11.74 10.16 -9.06
C SER A 190 13.24 10.28 -8.83
N SER A 191 13.71 10.72 -7.66
CA SER A 191 15.14 10.86 -7.37
C SER A 191 15.79 9.56 -6.92
N ASN A 192 15.01 8.62 -6.35
CA ASN A 192 15.54 7.43 -5.69
C ASN A 192 15.04 6.09 -6.28
N ILE A 193 13.92 6.08 -7.02
CA ILE A 193 13.28 4.84 -7.54
C ILE A 193 14.25 3.95 -8.32
N ALA A 194 15.03 4.51 -9.23
CA ALA A 194 15.97 3.76 -10.05
C ALA A 194 17.07 3.09 -9.20
N MET A 195 17.62 3.83 -8.24
CA MET A 195 18.65 3.33 -7.33
C MET A 195 18.10 2.20 -6.46
N ILE A 196 16.88 2.35 -5.89
CA ILE A 196 16.24 1.31 -5.08
C ILE A 196 16.06 0.02 -5.89
N LEU A 197 15.47 0.09 -7.09
CA LEU A 197 15.23 -1.07 -7.93
C LEU A 197 16.53 -1.77 -8.36
N ASN A 198 17.53 -1.00 -8.80
CA ASN A 198 18.81 -1.54 -9.23
C ASN A 198 19.62 -2.19 -8.11
N THR A 199 19.52 -1.67 -6.87
CA THR A 199 20.25 -2.20 -5.73
C THR A 199 19.57 -3.43 -5.15
N THR A 200 18.23 -3.42 -5.08
CA THR A 200 17.47 -4.47 -4.40
C THR A 200 17.09 -5.63 -5.33
N GLY A 201 16.97 -5.37 -6.64
CA GLY A 201 16.41 -6.33 -7.59
C GLY A 201 14.88 -6.47 -7.49
N ALA A 202 14.20 -5.59 -6.77
CA ALA A 202 12.75 -5.61 -6.67
C ALA A 202 12.08 -5.32 -8.02
N ILE A 203 10.97 -6.01 -8.31
CA ILE A 203 10.18 -5.83 -9.54
C ILE A 203 8.89 -5.06 -9.31
N ALA A 204 8.60 -4.67 -8.08
CA ALA A 204 7.46 -3.86 -7.70
C ALA A 204 7.91 -2.73 -6.79
N ILE A 205 7.25 -1.59 -6.88
CA ILE A 205 7.59 -0.39 -6.11
C ILE A 205 6.33 0.37 -5.71
N HIS A 206 6.33 0.93 -4.50
CA HIS A 206 5.23 1.70 -3.95
C HIS A 206 5.64 3.15 -3.75
N SER A 207 4.79 4.09 -4.19
CA SER A 207 4.96 5.53 -3.96
C SER A 207 3.62 6.19 -3.68
N SER A 208 3.62 7.29 -2.93
CA SER A 208 2.43 8.13 -2.79
C SER A 208 2.29 9.13 -3.95
N ALA A 209 3.40 9.54 -4.56
CA ALA A 209 3.46 10.59 -5.58
C ALA A 209 2.61 11.83 -5.18
N LYS A 210 2.51 12.09 -3.86
CA LYS A 210 1.60 13.10 -3.30
C LYS A 210 2.07 14.52 -3.52
N GLU A 211 1.10 15.42 -3.58
CA GLU A 211 1.29 16.86 -3.50
C GLU A 211 0.27 17.47 -2.56
N THR A 212 0.59 18.66 -2.02
CA THR A 212 -0.34 19.43 -1.20
C THR A 212 -1.26 20.25 -2.09
N ILE A 213 -2.55 20.17 -1.82
CA ILE A 213 -3.56 20.98 -2.51
C ILE A 213 -3.87 22.21 -1.67
N VAL A 214 -3.90 23.36 -2.31
CA VAL A 214 -4.38 24.60 -1.68
C VAL A 214 -5.90 24.53 -1.54
N SER A 215 -6.41 24.85 -0.35
CA SER A 215 -7.84 24.93 -0.12
C SER A 215 -8.49 25.93 -1.08
N SER A 216 -9.64 25.57 -1.64
CA SER A 216 -10.48 26.47 -2.44
C SER A 216 -11.40 27.36 -1.60
N MET A 217 -11.36 27.25 -0.27
CA MET A 217 -12.12 28.12 0.61
C MET A 217 -11.59 29.55 0.51
N SER A 218 -12.50 30.52 0.28
CA SER A 218 -12.17 31.95 0.26
C SER A 218 -12.18 32.58 1.64
N TYR A 219 -12.74 31.92 2.62
CA TYR A 219 -12.78 32.34 4.02
C TYR A 219 -12.18 31.27 4.92
N ASP A 220 -11.29 31.66 5.80
CA ASP A 220 -10.72 30.83 6.83
C ASP A 220 -10.77 31.52 8.19
N ARG A 221 -11.20 30.79 9.22
CA ARG A 221 -11.17 31.28 10.60
C ARG A 221 -9.86 30.83 11.23
N THR A 222 -8.85 31.65 11.09
CA THR A 222 -7.45 31.35 11.48
C THR A 222 -7.26 31.06 12.96
N GLU A 223 -8.19 31.46 13.82
CA GLU A 223 -8.17 31.16 15.27
C GLU A 223 -8.52 29.68 15.57
N VAL A 224 -9.12 28.94 14.63
CA VAL A 224 -9.46 27.53 14.77
C VAL A 224 -8.33 26.67 14.17
N THR A 225 -7.28 26.45 14.94
CA THR A 225 -6.07 25.77 14.46
C THR A 225 -6.17 24.25 14.47
N SER A 226 -7.10 23.67 15.23
CA SER A 226 -7.28 22.21 15.35
C SER A 226 -7.85 21.54 14.09
N MET A 227 -8.24 22.32 13.08
CA MET A 227 -8.79 21.83 11.81
C MET A 227 -7.94 22.25 10.59
N ASN A 228 -6.74 22.80 10.83
CA ASN A 228 -5.85 23.30 9.77
C ASN A 228 -4.94 22.19 9.24
N GLU A 229 -5.52 21.12 8.72
CA GLU A 229 -4.76 20.03 8.12
C GLU A 229 -4.51 20.27 6.64
N SER A 230 -3.35 19.84 6.16
CA SER A 230 -3.02 19.90 4.74
C SER A 230 -3.87 18.90 3.94
N ILE A 231 -4.41 19.33 2.82
CA ILE A 231 -5.11 18.46 1.87
C ILE A 231 -4.05 17.86 0.94
N TYR A 232 -4.01 16.51 0.85
CA TYR A 232 -3.11 15.81 -0.06
C TYR A 232 -3.88 15.14 -1.19
N SER A 233 -3.27 15.13 -2.38
CA SER A 233 -3.72 14.35 -3.53
C SER A 233 -2.52 13.73 -4.24
N THR A 234 -2.76 12.71 -5.03
CA THR A 234 -1.77 12.20 -5.98
C THR A 234 -1.55 13.22 -7.09
N SER A 235 -0.30 13.51 -7.42
CA SER A 235 0.09 14.30 -8.59
C SER A 235 0.25 13.39 -9.81
N LYS A 236 -0.55 13.63 -10.85
CA LYS A 236 -0.44 12.90 -12.12
C LYS A 236 0.94 13.06 -12.75
N GLU A 237 1.53 14.24 -12.66
CA GLU A 237 2.84 14.56 -13.19
C GLU A 237 3.95 13.78 -12.49
N LYS A 238 3.90 13.66 -11.15
CA LYS A 238 4.86 12.85 -10.39
C LYS A 238 4.73 11.37 -10.74
N VAL A 239 3.50 10.85 -10.88
CA VAL A 239 3.29 9.47 -11.34
C VAL A 239 3.91 9.26 -12.73
N HIS A 240 3.69 10.19 -13.66
CA HIS A 240 4.25 10.12 -15.01
C HIS A 240 5.79 10.10 -14.99
N GLN A 241 6.43 10.91 -14.14
CA GLN A 241 7.89 10.89 -13.94
C GLN A 241 8.40 9.52 -13.48
N LEU A 242 7.71 8.88 -12.53
CA LEU A 242 8.05 7.52 -12.08
C LEU A 242 7.92 6.50 -13.21
N VAL A 243 6.83 6.57 -13.98
CA VAL A 243 6.59 5.71 -15.15
C VAL A 243 7.68 5.88 -16.20
N ASP A 244 8.10 7.11 -16.50
CA ASP A 244 9.15 7.36 -17.50
C ASP A 244 10.53 6.87 -17.08
N ILE A 245 10.80 6.83 -15.78
CA ILE A 245 12.01 6.19 -15.24
C ILE A 245 11.92 4.67 -15.42
N LEU A 246 10.79 4.03 -15.05
CA LEU A 246 10.61 2.59 -15.19
C LEU A 246 10.69 2.09 -16.65
N LYS A 247 10.25 2.89 -17.61
CA LYS A 247 10.40 2.57 -19.04
C LYS A 247 11.87 2.51 -19.51
N LYS A 248 12.80 3.12 -18.77
CA LYS A 248 14.22 3.23 -19.11
C LYS A 248 15.10 2.24 -18.33
N GLN A 249 14.53 1.56 -17.31
CA GLN A 249 15.19 0.50 -16.56
C GLN A 249 15.22 -0.79 -17.39
#